data_7da03023b6aceb9b38e705ee1522797e
#
_entry.id   7da03023b6aceb9b38e705ee1522797e
#
_cell.length_a   1.000
_cell.length_b   1.000
_cell.length_c   1.000
_cell.angle_alpha   90.00
_cell.angle_beta   90.00
_cell.angle_gamma   90.00
#
_symmetry.space_group_name_H-M   'P 1'
#
loop_
_entity.id
_entity.type
_entity.pdbx_description
1 polymer ?
#
loop_
_entity_poly.entity_id
_entity_poly.type
_entity_poly.pdbx_seq_one_letter_code
_entity_poly.pdbx_strand_id
1 'polypeptide(L)'
;LTDAGYTFKYSDGRAARGTWEDLNGEWYHFDQNGIMETGWRTVGNIRYHFNTDGSLSEGWQYDGPGGGNWYYYDPSGNAMIQWFQDKGKWYWFDADGTMNQEAVRTIRGKTYAFRPDGSMRVNEYAGFSYIDYDGQPDPAGDIRAVNADGTKKDVSPEEENMIAGFINAFPDGWRKKFRDDGWRFVYDPSGGEYRGFKDKRGNPLYS
;
A
#
# COMPACT_ATOMS: atom_id res chain seq x y z
N LEU A 1 -18.52 0.71 40.84
CA LEU A 1 -17.57 -0.15 40.16
C LEU A 1 -16.48 0.78 39.63
N THR A 2 -15.37 0.90 40.35
CA THR A 2 -14.15 1.56 39.86
C THR A 2 -13.60 0.68 38.75
N ASP A 3 -13.27 1.25 37.59
CA ASP A 3 -12.48 0.64 36.51
C ASP A 3 -11.06 0.31 37.03
N ALA A 4 -10.95 -0.63 37.97
CA ALA A 4 -9.69 -1.20 38.36
C ALA A 4 -9.31 -2.21 37.26
N GLY A 5 -8.51 -1.76 36.28
CA GLY A 5 -8.00 -2.62 35.25
C GLY A 5 -7.21 -3.79 35.79
N TYR A 6 -7.02 -4.83 34.96
CA TYR A 6 -6.22 -6.00 35.34
C TYR A 6 -4.75 -5.61 35.54
N THR A 7 -4.11 -6.27 36.51
CA THR A 7 -2.69 -6.12 36.84
C THR A 7 -2.01 -7.47 36.84
N PHE A 8 -0.72 -7.52 36.47
CA PHE A 8 0.09 -8.72 36.57
C PHE A 8 1.14 -8.54 37.68
N LYS A 9 1.30 -9.58 38.49
CA LYS A 9 2.34 -9.62 39.52
C LYS A 9 3.22 -10.83 39.34
N TYR A 10 4.53 -10.60 39.41
CA TYR A 10 5.52 -11.66 39.45
C TYR A 10 5.45 -12.44 40.77
N SER A 11 6.12 -13.59 40.81
CA SER A 11 6.17 -14.46 41.99
C SER A 11 6.82 -13.79 43.22
N ASP A 12 7.64 -12.76 43.01
CA ASP A 12 8.27 -11.97 44.07
C ASP A 12 7.38 -10.80 44.55
N GLY A 13 6.16 -10.69 44.02
CA GLY A 13 5.17 -9.70 44.41
C GLY A 13 5.27 -8.35 43.70
N ARG A 14 6.30 -8.11 42.85
CA ARG A 14 6.39 -6.91 42.03
C ARG A 14 5.28 -6.91 40.97
N ALA A 15 4.75 -5.74 40.62
CA ALA A 15 3.82 -5.57 39.54
C ALA A 15 4.57 -5.28 38.24
N ALA A 16 4.09 -5.83 37.10
CA ALA A 16 4.50 -5.41 35.79
C ALA A 16 4.08 -3.94 35.57
N ARG A 17 5.01 -3.08 35.14
CA ARG A 17 4.77 -1.65 34.90
C ARG A 17 5.61 -1.15 33.76
N GLY A 18 4.97 -0.49 32.77
CA GLY A 18 5.64 0.03 31.60
C GLY A 18 6.39 -1.05 30.82
N THR A 19 5.84 -2.26 30.74
CA THR A 19 6.54 -3.42 30.22
C THR A 19 5.62 -4.32 29.40
N TRP A 20 6.25 -5.06 28.47
CA TRP A 20 5.63 -6.13 27.73
C TRP A 20 5.83 -7.45 28.48
N GLU A 21 4.81 -8.30 28.46
CA GLU A 21 4.83 -9.64 29.05
C GLU A 21 4.29 -10.67 28.07
N ASP A 22 5.05 -11.73 27.85
CA ASP A 22 4.57 -12.94 27.16
C ASP A 22 3.93 -13.87 28.21
N LEU A 23 2.62 -14.04 28.13
CA LEU A 23 1.87 -14.92 29.02
C LEU A 23 1.28 -16.08 28.21
N ASN A 24 1.96 -17.20 28.18
CA ASN A 24 1.59 -18.43 27.45
C ASN A 24 1.54 -18.27 25.91
N GLY A 25 2.42 -17.46 25.35
CA GLY A 25 2.50 -17.21 23.92
C GLY A 25 1.66 -16.02 23.43
N GLU A 26 0.94 -15.37 24.34
CA GLU A 26 0.19 -14.15 24.06
C GLU A 26 0.89 -12.94 24.66
N TRP A 27 0.99 -11.84 23.90
CA TRP A 27 1.66 -10.62 24.34
C TRP A 27 0.68 -9.65 24.98
N TYR A 28 1.09 -9.07 26.12
CA TYR A 28 0.36 -8.07 26.89
C TYR A 28 1.27 -6.87 27.16
N HIS A 29 0.69 -5.69 27.28
CA HIS A 29 1.41 -4.52 27.76
C HIS A 29 0.73 -3.94 29.00
N PHE A 30 1.54 -3.58 29.99
CA PHE A 30 1.10 -2.94 31.22
C PHE A 30 1.63 -1.50 31.26
N ASP A 31 0.75 -0.54 31.51
CA ASP A 31 1.10 0.87 31.59
C ASP A 31 2.02 1.19 32.78
N GLN A 32 2.44 2.43 32.94
CA GLN A 32 3.31 2.86 34.04
C GLN A 32 2.66 2.70 35.41
N ASN A 33 1.33 2.62 35.49
CA ASN A 33 0.59 2.34 36.72
C ASN A 33 0.45 0.84 37.01
N GLY A 34 0.84 -0.01 36.04
CA GLY A 34 0.72 -1.46 36.09
C GLY A 34 -0.67 -1.96 35.68
N ILE A 35 -1.41 -1.16 34.94
CA ILE A 35 -2.71 -1.53 34.41
C ILE A 35 -2.54 -2.13 33.01
N MET A 36 -3.14 -3.30 32.78
CA MET A 36 -3.16 -3.97 31.49
C MET A 36 -3.88 -3.11 30.46
N GLU A 37 -3.25 -2.87 29.32
CA GLU A 37 -3.83 -2.08 28.23
C GLU A 37 -4.79 -2.91 27.40
N THR A 38 -5.84 -2.26 26.89
CA THR A 38 -6.84 -2.79 25.96
C THR A 38 -7.18 -1.76 24.90
N GLY A 39 -7.65 -2.21 23.73
CA GLY A 39 -7.96 -1.33 22.60
C GLY A 39 -6.70 -0.70 22.01
N TRP A 40 -6.86 0.43 21.33
CA TRP A 40 -5.75 1.12 20.68
C TRP A 40 -4.88 1.88 21.70
N ARG A 41 -3.57 1.59 21.69
CA ARG A 41 -2.56 2.26 22.54
C ARG A 41 -1.31 2.57 21.74
N THR A 42 -0.59 3.62 22.15
CA THR A 42 0.73 3.93 21.62
C THR A 42 1.78 3.57 22.66
N VAL A 43 2.65 2.62 22.33
CA VAL A 43 3.77 2.20 23.18
C VAL A 43 5.07 2.57 22.44
N GLY A 44 5.85 3.46 23.05
CA GLY A 44 6.96 4.11 22.34
C GLY A 44 6.45 4.95 21.15
N ASN A 45 6.90 4.62 19.95
CA ASN A 45 6.49 5.30 18.70
C ASN A 45 5.46 4.50 17.90
N ILE A 46 5.12 3.30 18.35
CA ILE A 46 4.29 2.36 17.60
C ILE A 46 2.88 2.35 18.21
N ARG A 47 1.89 2.36 17.33
CA ARG A 47 0.49 2.19 17.71
C ARG A 47 0.14 0.69 17.66
N TYR A 48 -0.43 0.17 18.77
CA TYR A 48 -0.83 -1.22 18.94
C TYR A 48 -2.33 -1.34 19.18
N HIS A 49 -2.89 -2.47 18.83
CA HIS A 49 -4.25 -2.83 19.20
C HIS A 49 -4.25 -4.05 20.13
N PHE A 50 -4.82 -3.90 21.32
CA PHE A 50 -5.01 -4.98 22.28
C PHE A 50 -6.48 -5.41 22.28
N ASN A 51 -6.73 -6.70 22.31
CA ASN A 51 -8.05 -7.29 22.43
C ASN A 51 -8.69 -6.91 23.78
N THR A 52 -9.97 -7.23 23.96
CA THR A 52 -10.68 -6.93 25.21
C THR A 52 -10.15 -7.71 26.42
N ASP A 53 -9.48 -8.83 26.18
CA ASP A 53 -8.79 -9.62 27.22
C ASP A 53 -7.35 -9.14 27.47
N GLY A 54 -6.89 -8.10 26.78
CA GLY A 54 -5.57 -7.50 26.89
C GLY A 54 -4.50 -8.14 26.01
N SER A 55 -4.77 -9.25 25.33
CA SER A 55 -3.82 -9.83 24.39
C SER A 55 -3.59 -8.92 23.17
N LEU A 56 -2.35 -8.85 22.67
CA LEU A 56 -2.04 -8.10 21.46
C LEU A 56 -2.76 -8.73 20.25
N SER A 57 -3.43 -7.91 19.47
CA SER A 57 -4.03 -8.36 18.21
C SER A 57 -2.95 -8.66 17.18
N GLU A 58 -3.05 -9.81 16.50
CA GLU A 58 -2.15 -10.22 15.44
C GLU A 58 -2.70 -9.88 14.05
N GLY A 59 -1.81 -9.89 13.04
CA GLY A 59 -2.17 -9.67 11.64
C GLY A 59 -2.55 -8.22 11.35
N TRP A 60 -3.40 -8.06 10.34
CA TRP A 60 -3.85 -6.76 9.86
C TRP A 60 -4.84 -6.11 10.83
N GLN A 61 -4.54 -4.88 11.25
CA GLN A 61 -5.39 -4.08 12.15
C GLN A 61 -5.67 -2.70 11.54
N TYR A 62 -6.90 -2.19 11.71
CA TYR A 62 -7.33 -0.90 11.22
C TYR A 62 -7.85 -0.01 12.34
N ASP A 63 -7.34 1.21 12.50
CA ASP A 63 -7.57 2.04 13.70
C ASP A 63 -8.76 3.00 13.63
N GLY A 64 -9.60 2.91 12.60
CA GLY A 64 -10.83 3.70 12.64
C GLY A 64 -11.55 3.92 11.30
N PRO A 65 -12.86 4.20 11.33
CA PRO A 65 -13.64 4.53 10.17
C PRO A 65 -13.29 5.93 9.62
N GLY A 66 -13.26 6.08 8.30
CA GLY A 66 -13.20 7.39 7.65
C GLY A 66 -11.82 8.05 7.60
N GLY A 67 -10.76 7.29 7.41
CA GLY A 67 -9.40 7.82 7.26
C GLY A 67 -8.42 7.29 8.31
N GLY A 68 -8.74 6.17 8.90
CA GLY A 68 -7.84 5.44 9.79
C GLY A 68 -6.66 4.82 9.03
N ASN A 69 -5.71 4.32 9.79
CA ASN A 69 -4.50 3.71 9.28
C ASN A 69 -4.53 2.19 9.45
N TRP A 70 -3.82 1.48 8.56
CA TRP A 70 -3.58 0.06 8.68
C TRP A 70 -2.23 -0.20 9.34
N TYR A 71 -2.20 -1.27 10.14
CA TYR A 71 -1.03 -1.79 10.84
C TYR A 71 -0.97 -3.29 10.65
N TYR A 72 0.20 -3.88 10.84
CA TYR A 72 0.37 -5.34 10.87
C TYR A 72 1.28 -5.73 12.02
N TYR A 73 0.87 -6.74 12.79
CA TYR A 73 1.66 -7.30 13.89
C TYR A 73 1.92 -8.78 13.65
N ASP A 74 3.18 -9.19 13.81
CA ASP A 74 3.52 -10.61 13.71
C ASP A 74 3.13 -11.36 15.00
N PRO A 75 3.12 -12.73 14.97
CA PRO A 75 2.81 -13.53 16.16
C PRO A 75 3.80 -13.34 17.32
N SER A 76 4.96 -12.74 17.08
CA SER A 76 5.93 -12.42 18.13
C SER A 76 5.71 -11.03 18.74
N GLY A 77 4.63 -10.34 18.37
CA GLY A 77 4.28 -9.02 18.88
C GLY A 77 5.03 -7.85 18.22
N ASN A 78 5.75 -8.08 17.11
CA ASN A 78 6.46 -7.01 16.43
C ASN A 78 5.52 -6.31 15.44
N ALA A 79 5.46 -4.99 15.50
CA ALA A 79 4.83 -4.20 14.46
C ALA A 79 5.69 -4.21 13.20
N MET A 80 5.07 -4.42 12.04
CA MET A 80 5.77 -4.29 10.77
C MET A 80 6.16 -2.83 10.53
N ILE A 81 7.40 -2.66 10.14
CA ILE A 81 7.97 -1.39 9.65
C ILE A 81 8.76 -1.69 8.38
N GLN A 82 8.89 -0.71 7.47
CA GLN A 82 9.56 -0.87 6.19
C GLN A 82 8.84 -1.86 5.27
N TRP A 83 9.58 -2.61 4.44
CA TRP A 83 9.01 -3.56 3.49
C TRP A 83 8.48 -4.81 4.16
N PHE A 84 7.26 -5.15 3.82
CA PHE A 84 6.59 -6.38 4.25
C PHE A 84 5.88 -7.05 3.08
N GLN A 85 5.96 -8.37 2.98
CA GLN A 85 5.25 -9.15 1.97
C GLN A 85 4.18 -10.03 2.61
N ASP A 86 2.93 -9.87 2.16
CA ASP A 86 1.82 -10.75 2.51
C ASP A 86 1.14 -11.26 1.24
N LYS A 87 0.95 -12.59 1.14
CA LYS A 87 0.27 -13.26 0.02
C LYS A 87 0.77 -12.81 -1.37
N GLY A 88 2.08 -12.62 -1.50
CA GLY A 88 2.74 -12.22 -2.74
C GLY A 88 2.65 -10.74 -3.09
N LYS A 89 1.99 -9.92 -2.28
CA LYS A 89 1.94 -8.47 -2.42
C LYS A 89 2.93 -7.80 -1.48
N TRP A 90 3.56 -6.71 -1.93
CA TRP A 90 4.46 -5.89 -1.13
C TRP A 90 3.75 -4.68 -0.56
N TYR A 91 4.06 -4.36 0.69
CA TYR A 91 3.56 -3.23 1.45
C TYR A 91 4.72 -2.46 2.07
N TRP A 92 4.54 -1.18 2.31
CA TRP A 92 5.49 -0.36 3.06
C TRP A 92 4.83 0.21 4.30
N PHE A 93 5.50 0.07 5.43
CA PHE A 93 5.10 0.68 6.69
C PHE A 93 6.12 1.74 7.09
N ASP A 94 5.65 2.89 7.53
CA ASP A 94 6.49 3.95 8.07
C ASP A 94 7.04 3.55 9.46
N ALA A 95 7.94 4.35 10.03
CA ALA A 95 8.62 4.02 11.28
C ALA A 95 7.70 3.99 12.52
N ASP A 96 6.49 4.53 12.40
CA ASP A 96 5.44 4.47 13.42
C ASP A 96 4.50 3.28 13.25
N GLY A 97 4.76 2.40 12.30
CA GLY A 97 3.96 1.23 11.96
C GLY A 97 2.78 1.50 11.03
N THR A 98 2.62 2.72 10.53
CA THR A 98 1.52 3.08 9.62
C THR A 98 1.78 2.58 8.21
N MET A 99 0.82 1.85 7.62
CA MET A 99 0.90 1.40 6.24
C MET A 99 0.66 2.54 5.25
N ASN A 100 1.50 2.61 4.21
CA ASN A 100 1.28 3.53 3.10
C ASN A 100 0.15 3.06 2.19
N GLN A 101 -0.77 3.96 1.87
CA GLN A 101 -1.91 3.74 0.99
C GLN A 101 -1.99 4.85 -0.05
N GLU A 102 -2.40 4.49 -1.27
CA GLU A 102 -2.69 5.40 -2.39
C GLU A 102 -1.70 6.59 -2.50
N ALA A 103 -0.40 6.28 -2.40
CA ALA A 103 0.66 7.26 -2.36
C ALA A 103 1.82 6.89 -3.27
N VAL A 104 2.58 7.90 -3.66
CA VAL A 104 3.91 7.74 -4.26
C VAL A 104 4.94 8.08 -3.19
N ARG A 105 5.90 7.19 -2.98
CA ARG A 105 6.94 7.32 -1.95
C ARG A 105 8.33 7.11 -2.53
N THR A 106 9.28 7.93 -2.12
CA THR A 106 10.69 7.69 -2.39
C THR A 106 11.31 6.96 -1.21
N ILE A 107 11.73 5.72 -1.43
CA ILE A 107 12.30 4.83 -0.42
C ILE A 107 13.72 4.48 -0.87
N ARG A 108 14.72 4.88 -0.10
CA ARG A 108 16.15 4.65 -0.42
C ARG A 108 16.53 5.09 -1.83
N GLY A 109 16.01 6.25 -2.27
CA GLY A 109 16.32 6.84 -3.58
C GLY A 109 15.55 6.26 -4.76
N LYS A 110 14.66 5.28 -4.55
CA LYS A 110 13.76 4.73 -5.56
C LYS A 110 12.33 5.15 -5.28
N THR A 111 11.56 5.41 -6.34
CA THR A 111 10.17 5.82 -6.25
C THR A 111 9.24 4.62 -6.43
N TYR A 112 8.29 4.46 -5.51
CA TYR A 112 7.29 3.41 -5.51
C TYR A 112 5.89 4.01 -5.45
N ALA A 113 4.94 3.38 -6.11
CA ALA A 113 3.53 3.74 -6.05
C ALA A 113 2.74 2.62 -5.36
N PHE A 114 1.77 3.01 -4.53
CA PHE A 114 0.92 2.09 -3.78
C PHE A 114 -0.54 2.26 -4.19
N ARG A 115 -1.29 1.16 -4.14
CA ARG A 115 -2.75 1.15 -4.37
C ARG A 115 -3.50 1.61 -3.11
N PRO A 116 -4.82 1.88 -3.22
CA PRO A 116 -5.66 2.17 -2.06
C PRO A 116 -5.65 1.07 -0.99
N ASP A 117 -5.45 -0.20 -1.37
CA ASP A 117 -5.30 -1.32 -0.44
C ASP A 117 -3.90 -1.41 0.20
N GLY A 118 -3.00 -0.45 -0.08
CA GLY A 118 -1.64 -0.38 0.42
C GLY A 118 -0.64 -1.27 -0.32
N SER A 119 -1.07 -2.10 -1.26
CA SER A 119 -0.14 -2.95 -2.02
C SER A 119 0.67 -2.13 -3.03
N MET A 120 1.96 -2.44 -3.14
CA MET A 120 2.84 -1.83 -4.14
C MET A 120 2.35 -2.13 -5.55
N ARG A 121 2.33 -1.12 -6.40
CA ARG A 121 2.01 -1.28 -7.82
C ARG A 121 3.18 -1.93 -8.55
N VAL A 122 2.88 -2.90 -9.39
CA VAL A 122 3.84 -3.55 -10.28
C VAL A 122 3.16 -3.92 -11.58
N ASN A 123 3.88 -3.81 -12.70
CA ASN A 123 3.40 -4.16 -14.04
C ASN A 123 2.03 -3.56 -14.37
N GLU A 124 1.82 -2.29 -14.04
CA GLU A 124 0.56 -1.58 -14.28
C GLU A 124 0.79 -0.08 -14.47
N TYR A 125 -0.26 0.61 -14.87
CA TYR A 125 -0.28 2.07 -14.99
C TYR A 125 -0.80 2.72 -13.70
N ALA A 126 -0.09 3.76 -13.25
CA ALA A 126 -0.52 4.70 -12.23
C ALA A 126 -0.73 6.06 -12.93
N GLY A 127 -1.97 6.40 -13.27
CA GLY A 127 -2.22 7.43 -14.26
C GLY A 127 -1.56 7.05 -15.60
N PHE A 128 -0.85 7.97 -16.23
CA PHE A 128 -0.14 7.69 -17.47
C PHE A 128 1.26 7.11 -17.28
N SER A 129 1.75 7.01 -16.05
CA SER A 129 3.05 6.42 -15.76
C SER A 129 2.95 4.91 -15.66
N TYR A 130 3.79 4.20 -16.40
CA TYR A 130 3.93 2.76 -16.27
C TYR A 130 4.87 2.40 -15.10
N ILE A 131 4.44 1.47 -14.29
CA ILE A 131 5.22 0.89 -13.18
C ILE A 131 5.65 -0.51 -13.58
N ASP A 132 6.94 -0.77 -13.60
CA ASP A 132 7.53 -2.04 -14.01
C ASP A 132 7.34 -3.16 -12.97
N TYR A 133 7.92 -4.34 -13.23
CA TYR A 133 7.86 -5.49 -12.32
C TYR A 133 8.62 -5.29 -11.00
N ASP A 134 9.57 -4.34 -10.97
CA ASP A 134 10.30 -3.97 -9.77
C ASP A 134 9.61 -2.85 -8.98
N GLY A 135 8.44 -2.41 -9.44
CA GLY A 135 7.67 -1.32 -8.83
C GLY A 135 8.27 0.06 -9.12
N GLN A 136 9.09 0.19 -10.18
CA GLN A 136 9.72 1.45 -10.56
C GLN A 136 9.01 2.09 -11.75
N PRO A 137 8.93 3.44 -11.81
CA PRO A 137 8.48 4.12 -13.01
C PRO A 137 9.38 3.80 -14.20
N ASP A 138 8.78 3.37 -15.29
CA ASP A 138 9.46 3.14 -16.57
C ASP A 138 8.89 4.09 -17.64
N PRO A 139 9.52 5.25 -17.89
CA PRO A 139 9.05 6.23 -18.86
C PRO A 139 8.96 5.69 -20.30
N ALA A 140 9.63 4.59 -20.59
CA ALA A 140 9.51 3.95 -21.91
C ALA A 140 8.13 3.32 -22.12
N GLY A 141 7.44 2.99 -21.04
CA GLY A 141 6.09 2.44 -21.07
C GLY A 141 4.96 3.46 -20.93
N ASP A 142 5.26 4.73 -20.66
CA ASP A 142 4.25 5.74 -20.35
C ASP A 142 3.25 5.96 -21.48
N ILE A 143 1.98 6.22 -21.11
CA ILE A 143 0.94 6.66 -22.03
C ILE A 143 1.20 8.11 -22.44
N ARG A 144 0.94 8.41 -23.71
CA ARG A 144 1.03 9.78 -24.23
C ARG A 144 -0.35 10.23 -24.70
N ALA A 145 -0.86 11.29 -24.09
CA ALA A 145 -2.00 12.03 -24.63
C ALA A 145 -1.51 13.03 -25.68
N VAL A 146 -2.10 12.97 -26.87
CA VAL A 146 -1.75 13.85 -27.98
C VAL A 146 -2.99 14.46 -28.63
N ASN A 147 -2.84 15.66 -29.19
CA ASN A 147 -3.81 16.29 -30.06
C ASN A 147 -3.75 15.64 -31.48
N ALA A 148 -4.71 15.96 -32.33
CA ALA A 148 -4.76 15.44 -33.73
C ALA A 148 -3.51 15.82 -34.55
N ASP A 149 -2.83 16.91 -34.22
CA ASP A 149 -1.56 17.35 -34.81
C ASP A 149 -0.32 16.68 -34.21
N GLY A 150 -0.49 15.78 -33.22
CA GLY A 150 0.60 15.08 -32.53
C GLY A 150 1.25 15.86 -31.38
N THR A 151 0.80 17.06 -31.09
CA THR A 151 1.29 17.83 -29.94
C THR A 151 0.77 17.23 -28.63
N LYS A 152 1.51 17.42 -27.52
CA LYS A 152 1.08 16.96 -26.20
C LYS A 152 -0.27 17.58 -25.84
N LYS A 153 -1.18 16.75 -25.35
CA LYS A 153 -2.45 17.18 -24.80
C LYS A 153 -2.42 17.07 -23.29
N ASP A 154 -2.91 18.10 -22.62
CA ASP A 154 -3.17 18.03 -21.18
C ASP A 154 -4.51 17.31 -20.95
N VAL A 155 -4.52 16.37 -20.04
CA VAL A 155 -5.68 15.61 -19.58
C VAL A 155 -5.83 15.77 -18.09
N SER A 156 -7.05 15.63 -17.58
CA SER A 156 -7.27 15.70 -16.15
C SER A 156 -6.79 14.44 -15.44
N PRO A 157 -6.48 14.49 -14.13
CA PRO A 157 -6.14 13.30 -13.35
C PRO A 157 -7.23 12.22 -13.37
N GLU A 158 -8.50 12.62 -13.46
CA GLU A 158 -9.63 11.70 -13.57
C GLU A 158 -9.61 10.95 -14.90
N GLU A 159 -9.34 11.63 -16.01
CA GLU A 159 -9.18 11.02 -17.32
C GLU A 159 -7.96 10.08 -17.35
N GLU A 160 -6.82 10.49 -16.79
CA GLU A 160 -5.63 9.63 -16.66
C GLU A 160 -5.96 8.33 -15.93
N ASN A 161 -6.63 8.42 -14.78
CA ASN A 161 -6.99 7.26 -13.98
C ASN A 161 -8.00 6.34 -14.68
N MET A 162 -8.96 6.91 -15.40
CA MET A 162 -9.93 6.14 -16.20
C MET A 162 -9.23 5.33 -17.29
N ILE A 163 -8.32 5.94 -18.04
CA ILE A 163 -7.56 5.31 -19.13
C ILE A 163 -6.62 4.25 -18.56
N ALA A 164 -5.89 4.57 -17.48
CA ALA A 164 -5.05 3.60 -16.78
C ALA A 164 -5.85 2.40 -16.30
N GLY A 165 -7.03 2.61 -15.73
CA GLY A 165 -7.94 1.54 -15.30
C GLY A 165 -8.36 0.64 -16.45
N PHE A 166 -8.68 1.21 -17.62
CA PHE A 166 -9.01 0.44 -18.81
C PHE A 166 -7.83 -0.42 -19.29
N ILE A 167 -6.63 0.16 -19.37
CA ILE A 167 -5.43 -0.57 -19.81
C ILE A 167 -5.02 -1.63 -18.80
N ASN A 168 -5.11 -1.33 -17.49
CA ASN A 168 -4.82 -2.29 -16.42
C ASN A 168 -5.79 -3.48 -16.40
N ALA A 169 -6.96 -3.36 -17.01
CA ALA A 169 -7.89 -4.49 -17.16
C ALA A 169 -7.43 -5.53 -18.19
N PHE A 170 -6.48 -5.21 -19.09
CA PHE A 170 -5.89 -6.21 -19.98
C PHE A 170 -5.03 -7.22 -19.19
N PRO A 171 -5.00 -8.50 -19.60
CA PRO A 171 -4.13 -9.49 -19.01
C PRO A 171 -2.66 -9.06 -18.98
N ASP A 172 -1.93 -9.37 -17.91
CA ASP A 172 -0.52 -8.98 -17.72
C ASP A 172 0.39 -9.37 -18.89
N GLY A 173 0.18 -10.55 -19.45
CA GLY A 173 0.95 -11.02 -20.60
C GLY A 173 0.79 -10.15 -21.85
N TRP A 174 -0.39 -9.54 -22.05
CA TRP A 174 -0.64 -8.62 -23.17
C TRP A 174 0.06 -7.29 -22.94
N ARG A 175 -0.05 -6.72 -21.76
CA ARG A 175 0.62 -5.46 -21.41
C ARG A 175 2.14 -5.59 -21.54
N LYS A 176 2.69 -6.71 -21.02
CA LYS A 176 4.12 -7.03 -21.18
C LYS A 176 4.52 -7.14 -22.64
N LYS A 177 3.76 -7.90 -23.44
CA LYS A 177 4.06 -8.09 -24.86
C LYS A 177 4.02 -6.78 -25.62
N PHE A 178 3.01 -5.95 -25.41
CA PHE A 178 2.93 -4.64 -26.06
C PHE A 178 4.16 -3.80 -25.76
N ARG A 179 4.60 -3.74 -24.51
CA ARG A 179 5.80 -3.00 -24.12
C ARG A 179 7.06 -3.60 -24.77
N ASP A 180 7.26 -4.91 -24.66
CA ASP A 180 8.44 -5.61 -25.18
C ASP A 180 8.55 -5.50 -26.71
N ASP A 181 7.43 -5.47 -27.40
CA ASP A 181 7.35 -5.23 -28.85
C ASP A 181 7.48 -3.74 -29.22
N GLY A 182 7.63 -2.86 -28.23
CA GLY A 182 7.80 -1.41 -28.41
C GLY A 182 6.52 -0.65 -28.75
N TRP A 183 5.37 -1.23 -28.37
CA TRP A 183 4.07 -0.58 -28.50
C TRP A 183 3.88 0.48 -27.43
N ARG A 184 3.10 1.52 -27.76
CA ARG A 184 2.73 2.56 -26.81
C ARG A 184 1.25 2.82 -26.90
N PHE A 185 0.62 3.03 -25.77
CA PHE A 185 -0.74 3.53 -25.71
C PHE A 185 -0.73 5.04 -25.99
N VAL A 186 -1.50 5.45 -26.96
CA VAL A 186 -1.71 6.87 -27.28
C VAL A 186 -3.19 7.16 -27.11
N TYR A 187 -3.50 8.06 -26.19
CA TYR A 187 -4.85 8.55 -25.97
C TYR A 187 -5.08 9.78 -26.86
N ASP A 188 -6.02 9.67 -27.80
CA ASP A 188 -6.48 10.79 -28.65
C ASP A 188 -7.98 11.01 -28.39
N PRO A 189 -8.34 11.99 -27.55
CA PRO A 189 -9.74 12.29 -27.25
C PRO A 189 -10.45 13.06 -28.36
N SER A 190 -9.74 13.52 -29.40
CA SER A 190 -10.32 14.29 -30.49
C SER A 190 -10.96 13.43 -31.58
N GLY A 191 -10.64 12.15 -31.61
CA GLY A 191 -11.16 11.19 -32.61
C GLY A 191 -12.36 10.43 -32.07
N GLY A 192 -13.54 10.72 -32.51
CA GLY A 192 -14.79 10.01 -32.17
C GLY A 192 -14.83 8.52 -32.53
N GLU A 193 -13.75 7.92 -33.01
CA GLU A 193 -13.59 6.48 -33.21
C GLU A 193 -12.23 6.05 -32.64
N TYR A 194 -12.23 4.98 -31.87
CA TYR A 194 -11.04 4.27 -31.38
C TYR A 194 -10.24 3.79 -32.61
N ARG A 195 -9.33 4.62 -33.09
CA ARG A 195 -8.43 4.25 -34.18
C ARG A 195 -7.27 3.45 -33.65
N GLY A 196 -7.52 2.19 -33.36
CA GLY A 196 -6.57 1.10 -33.24
C GLY A 196 -5.15 1.38 -32.71
N PHE A 197 -4.50 0.35 -32.27
CA PHE A 197 -3.09 0.38 -31.90
C PHE A 197 -2.21 0.71 -33.12
N LYS A 198 -1.17 1.54 -32.90
CA LYS A 198 -0.14 1.82 -33.90
C LYS A 198 1.14 1.08 -33.55
N ASP A 199 1.86 0.57 -34.54
CA ASP A 199 3.20 0.03 -34.33
C ASP A 199 4.21 1.13 -33.97
N LYS A 200 5.43 0.75 -33.64
CA LYS A 200 6.52 1.69 -33.30
C LYS A 200 6.88 2.65 -34.47
N ARG A 201 6.39 2.41 -35.66
CA ARG A 201 6.57 3.26 -36.87
C ARG A 201 5.36 4.17 -37.09
N GLY A 202 4.31 4.07 -36.25
CA GLY A 202 3.10 4.87 -36.34
C GLY A 202 2.04 4.29 -37.29
N ASN A 203 2.22 3.09 -37.82
CA ASN A 203 1.24 2.46 -38.70
C ASN A 203 0.10 1.84 -37.90
N PRO A 204 -1.17 2.01 -38.30
CA PRO A 204 -2.29 1.35 -37.66
C PRO A 204 -2.19 -0.16 -37.83
N LEU A 205 -2.53 -0.93 -36.82
CA LEU A 205 -2.48 -2.38 -36.83
C LEU A 205 -3.76 -3.05 -37.28
N TYR A 206 -4.84 -2.33 -37.28
CA TYR A 206 -6.13 -2.80 -37.80
C TYR A 206 -6.78 -1.67 -38.61
N SER A 207 -7.16 -1.97 -39.80
CA SER A 207 -8.08 -1.20 -40.64
C SER A 207 -9.51 -1.65 -40.36
#